data_e91be622d05ec88a053e9687b9f23be5
#
_entry.id   e91be622d05ec88a053e9687b9f23be5
#
_cell.length_a   1.000
_cell.length_b   1.000
_cell.length_c   1.000
_cell.angle_alpha   90.00
_cell.angle_beta   90.00
_cell.angle_gamma   90.00
#
_symmetry.space_group_name_H-M   'P 1'
#
loop_
_entity.id
_entity.type
_entity.pdbx_description
1 polymer ?
#
loop_
_entity_poly.entity_id
_entity_poly.type
_entity_poly.pdbx_seq_one_letter_code
_entity_poly.pdbx_strand_id
1 'polypeptide(L)'
;GFKHIELESVIETNHIVERSGENFRRFIFSFKDQNGNELCLRPDLTIASCIKYLDEKNTKVEKVVYSGQAFRKTLNQKEPIIKNQIGFEIIGSKKEKEDDKKILETSLKILSQLKFRSGNLILGNVEIFKLLLNKLDIPKRWRLRLQRHYWRENYFNDLLKRLETNSDVDPTIVEIDKNKYKKMLKQNQSRLIA
;
A
#
# COMPACT_ATOMS: atom_id res chain seq x y z
N GLY A 1 -23.19 5.69 15.55
CA GLY A 1 -23.05 6.06 14.14
C GLY A 1 -21.63 6.47 13.80
N PHE A 2 -21.39 6.82 12.54
CA PHE A 2 -20.13 7.44 12.11
C PHE A 2 -20.22 8.96 12.31
N LYS A 3 -19.14 9.57 12.82
CA LYS A 3 -18.99 11.02 12.99
C LYS A 3 -18.40 11.61 11.70
N HIS A 4 -19.00 12.65 11.17
CA HIS A 4 -18.41 13.37 10.03
C HIS A 4 -17.18 14.16 10.48
N ILE A 5 -16.12 14.06 9.69
CA ILE A 5 -14.88 14.81 9.92
C ILE A 5 -14.45 15.54 8.64
N GLU A 6 -13.83 16.70 8.83
CA GLU A 6 -13.14 17.42 7.77
C GLU A 6 -11.66 17.06 7.79
N LEU A 7 -11.08 16.93 6.61
CA LEU A 7 -9.71 16.51 6.42
C LEU A 7 -8.90 17.56 5.66
N GLU A 8 -7.67 17.76 6.09
CA GLU A 8 -6.74 18.67 5.44
C GLU A 8 -6.47 18.25 3.99
N SER A 9 -6.45 19.23 3.08
CA SER A 9 -6.14 19.00 1.67
C SER A 9 -4.65 18.95 1.39
N VAL A 10 -3.85 19.59 2.23
CA VAL A 10 -2.39 19.63 2.18
C VAL A 10 -1.84 18.88 3.39
N ILE A 11 -0.97 17.93 3.14
CA ILE A 11 -0.36 17.08 4.17
C ILE A 11 1.12 16.90 3.89
N GLU A 12 1.88 16.43 4.87
CA GLU A 12 3.29 16.12 4.68
C GLU A 12 3.47 14.95 3.71
N THR A 13 4.34 15.11 2.73
CA THR A 13 4.63 14.07 1.71
C THR A 13 5.16 12.80 2.33
N ASN A 14 5.92 12.90 3.42
CA ASN A 14 6.50 11.74 4.12
C ASN A 14 5.46 10.73 4.56
N HIS A 15 4.33 11.16 5.10
CA HIS A 15 3.26 10.25 5.54
C HIS A 15 2.74 9.36 4.40
N ILE A 16 2.68 9.93 3.19
CA ILE A 16 2.26 9.19 2.00
C ILE A 16 3.34 8.21 1.55
N VAL A 17 4.60 8.69 1.48
CA VAL A 17 5.73 7.91 0.95
C VAL A 17 6.07 6.74 1.87
N GLU A 18 6.08 6.94 3.18
CA GLU A 18 6.32 5.88 4.16
C GLU A 18 5.29 4.75 4.05
N ARG A 19 4.04 5.09 3.82
CA ARG A 19 2.96 4.10 3.70
C ARG A 19 2.89 3.44 2.32
N SER A 20 3.02 4.23 1.24
CA SER A 20 2.79 3.78 -0.14
C SER A 20 4.08 3.42 -0.88
N GLY A 21 5.24 3.73 -0.30
CA GLY A 21 6.55 3.53 -0.89
C GLY A 21 6.98 4.66 -1.83
N GLU A 22 8.28 4.81 -2.03
CA GLU A 22 8.88 5.90 -2.82
C GLU A 22 8.37 5.92 -4.28
N ASN A 23 8.06 4.78 -4.85
CA ASN A 23 7.48 4.71 -6.21
C ASN A 23 6.14 5.44 -6.35
N PHE A 24 5.44 5.69 -5.26
CA PHE A 24 4.18 6.42 -5.27
C PHE A 24 4.36 7.93 -5.44
N ARG A 25 5.54 8.46 -5.16
CA ARG A 25 5.90 9.88 -5.28
C ARG A 25 5.57 10.46 -6.67
N ARG A 26 5.73 9.67 -7.73
CA ARG A 26 5.39 10.08 -9.11
C ARG A 26 3.92 10.42 -9.33
N PHE A 27 3.03 9.98 -8.44
CA PHE A 27 1.60 10.24 -8.51
C PHE A 27 1.14 11.38 -7.59
N ILE A 28 2.06 11.98 -6.82
CA ILE A 28 1.76 13.01 -5.82
C ILE A 28 2.06 14.39 -6.41
N PHE A 29 1.20 15.36 -6.13
CA PHE A 29 1.48 16.77 -6.36
C PHE A 29 2.19 17.33 -5.13
N SER A 30 3.52 17.29 -5.12
CA SER A 30 4.32 17.81 -4.02
C SER A 30 4.90 19.19 -4.33
N PHE A 31 5.13 19.97 -3.26
CA PHE A 31 5.71 21.31 -3.27
C PHE A 31 6.40 21.55 -1.91
N LYS A 32 7.17 22.62 -1.81
CA LYS A 32 7.80 23.03 -0.55
C LYS A 32 7.09 24.22 0.06
N ASP A 33 6.96 24.21 1.39
CA ASP A 33 6.53 25.37 2.15
C ASP A 33 7.66 26.39 2.32
N GLN A 34 7.38 27.50 3.03
CA GLN A 34 8.36 28.56 3.30
C GLN A 34 9.55 28.08 4.15
N ASN A 35 9.38 27.02 4.90
CA ASN A 35 10.40 26.43 5.78
C ASN A 35 11.21 25.32 5.09
N GLY A 36 10.86 24.99 3.84
CA GLY A 36 11.50 23.93 3.07
C GLY A 36 10.92 22.53 3.30
N ASN A 37 9.86 22.41 4.12
CA ASN A 37 9.17 21.12 4.31
C ASN A 37 8.46 20.68 3.04
N GLU A 38 8.55 19.39 2.71
CA GLU A 38 7.87 18.84 1.54
C GLU A 38 6.43 18.48 1.86
N LEU A 39 5.51 19.22 1.29
CA LEU A 39 4.08 19.05 1.39
C LEU A 39 3.50 18.50 0.09
N CYS A 40 2.31 17.93 0.15
CA CYS A 40 1.60 17.48 -1.04
C CYS A 40 0.09 17.71 -0.92
N LEU A 41 -0.57 17.80 -2.07
CA LEU A 41 -2.01 17.60 -2.11
C LEU A 41 -2.33 16.15 -1.81
N ARG A 42 -3.26 15.90 -0.88
CA ARG A 42 -3.62 14.54 -0.44
C ARG A 42 -4.03 13.66 -1.63
N PRO A 43 -3.36 12.54 -1.86
CA PRO A 43 -3.71 11.63 -2.97
C PRO A 43 -4.87 10.69 -2.64
N ASP A 44 -5.23 10.57 -1.38
CA ASP A 44 -6.41 9.88 -0.86
C ASP A 44 -6.83 10.47 0.49
N LEU A 45 -7.98 10.06 1.00
CA LEU A 45 -8.52 10.59 2.24
C LEU A 45 -8.27 9.64 3.44
N THR A 46 -7.97 8.37 3.22
CA THR A 46 -7.73 7.40 4.29
C THR A 46 -6.51 7.78 5.12
N ILE A 47 -5.38 8.09 4.46
CA ILE A 47 -4.16 8.50 5.17
C ILE A 47 -4.40 9.82 5.93
N ALA A 48 -5.08 10.79 5.30
CA ALA A 48 -5.41 12.04 5.95
C ALA A 48 -6.30 11.83 7.21
N SER A 49 -7.23 10.88 7.18
CA SER A 49 -8.05 10.55 8.36
C SER A 49 -7.24 9.90 9.48
N CYS A 50 -6.27 9.05 9.12
CA CYS A 50 -5.35 8.44 10.09
C CYS A 50 -4.44 9.48 10.74
N ILE A 51 -3.89 10.43 9.95
CA ILE A 51 -3.07 11.53 10.47
C ILE A 51 -3.87 12.33 11.49
N LYS A 52 -5.07 12.77 11.12
CA LYS A 52 -5.96 13.53 12.02
C LYS A 52 -6.22 12.80 13.34
N TYR A 53 -6.48 11.50 13.28
CA TYR A 53 -6.68 10.68 14.49
C TYR A 53 -5.43 10.66 15.38
N LEU A 54 -4.23 10.57 14.80
CA LEU A 54 -2.97 10.55 15.53
C LEU A 54 -2.62 11.92 16.12
N ASP A 55 -2.85 13.00 15.39
CA ASP A 55 -2.58 14.37 15.82
C ASP A 55 -3.45 14.78 17.01
N GLU A 56 -4.69 14.32 17.04
CA GLU A 56 -5.61 14.51 18.17
C GLU A 56 -5.21 13.64 19.38
N LYS A 57 -4.12 12.84 19.29
CA LYS A 57 -3.65 11.90 20.32
C LYS A 57 -4.76 11.00 20.85
N ASN A 58 -5.66 10.62 19.95
CA ASN A 58 -6.84 9.86 20.31
C ASN A 58 -6.46 8.42 20.64
N THR A 59 -6.96 7.91 21.77
CA THR A 59 -6.74 6.52 22.20
C THR A 59 -8.02 5.69 22.16
N LYS A 60 -9.13 6.32 21.78
CA LYS A 60 -10.45 5.68 21.72
C LYS A 60 -10.75 5.19 20.32
N VAL A 61 -11.63 4.20 20.24
CA VAL A 61 -12.15 3.76 18.94
C VAL A 61 -13.00 4.87 18.34
N GLU A 62 -12.64 5.31 17.15
CA GLU A 62 -13.41 6.26 16.37
C GLU A 62 -14.01 5.63 15.13
N LYS A 63 -15.26 6.03 14.84
CA LYS A 63 -15.97 5.71 13.61
C LYS A 63 -16.23 7.01 12.88
N VAL A 64 -15.50 7.22 11.80
CA VAL A 64 -15.53 8.48 11.07
C VAL A 64 -16.01 8.29 9.64
N VAL A 65 -16.67 9.30 9.11
CA VAL A 65 -17.07 9.41 7.71
C VAL A 65 -16.57 10.75 7.18
N TYR A 66 -16.10 10.75 5.95
CA TYR A 66 -15.59 11.94 5.29
C TYR A 66 -15.97 11.95 3.81
N SER A 67 -15.99 13.14 3.23
CA SER A 67 -16.07 13.34 1.79
C SER A 67 -15.11 14.44 1.37
N GLY A 68 -14.57 14.35 0.17
CA GLY A 68 -13.66 15.36 -0.32
C GLY A 68 -12.96 14.96 -1.62
N GLN A 69 -12.05 15.81 -2.04
CA GLN A 69 -11.27 15.61 -3.24
C GLN A 69 -9.93 14.95 -2.93
N ALA A 70 -9.57 13.96 -3.74
CA ALA A 70 -8.24 13.37 -3.80
C ALA A 70 -7.55 13.81 -5.09
N PHE A 71 -6.25 14.06 -5.02
CA PHE A 71 -5.44 14.65 -6.10
C PHE A 71 -4.34 13.68 -6.49
N ARG A 72 -4.41 13.11 -7.70
CA ARG A 72 -3.38 12.19 -8.20
C ARG A 72 -2.93 12.58 -9.61
N LYS A 73 -1.62 12.62 -9.81
CA LYS A 73 -1.08 12.62 -11.16
C LYS A 73 -1.44 11.27 -11.80
N THR A 74 -1.89 11.31 -13.03
CA THR A 74 -2.22 10.11 -13.79
C THR A 74 -1.25 9.95 -14.96
N LEU A 75 -0.90 8.72 -15.27
CA LEU A 75 -0.14 8.38 -16.49
C LEU A 75 -1.06 8.29 -17.71
N ASN A 76 -2.35 8.16 -17.47
CA ASN A 76 -3.38 8.09 -18.50
C ASN A 76 -4.12 9.41 -18.58
N GLN A 77 -3.95 10.15 -19.69
CA GLN A 77 -4.59 11.46 -19.91
C GLN A 77 -6.12 11.43 -19.86
N LYS A 78 -6.74 10.25 -19.97
CA LYS A 78 -8.21 10.10 -19.86
C LYS A 78 -8.71 10.02 -18.42
N GLU A 79 -7.84 9.84 -17.45
CA GLU A 79 -8.24 9.79 -16.05
C GLU A 79 -8.23 11.18 -15.42
N PRO A 80 -9.26 11.56 -14.63
CA PRO A 80 -9.28 12.83 -13.96
C PRO A 80 -8.20 12.89 -12.86
N ILE A 81 -7.51 14.02 -12.78
CA ILE A 81 -6.52 14.32 -11.74
C ILE A 81 -7.19 14.48 -10.38
N ILE A 82 -8.41 15.01 -10.36
CA ILE A 82 -9.22 15.22 -9.15
C ILE A 82 -10.32 14.17 -9.13
N LYS A 83 -10.38 13.41 -8.03
CA LYS A 83 -11.41 12.39 -7.80
C LYS A 83 -12.17 12.72 -6.52
N ASN A 84 -13.48 12.84 -6.61
CA ASN A 84 -14.32 12.95 -5.42
C ASN A 84 -14.39 11.58 -4.73
N GLN A 85 -14.10 11.55 -3.44
CA GLN A 85 -14.14 10.35 -2.62
C GLN A 85 -15.05 10.55 -1.43
N ILE A 86 -15.76 9.49 -1.07
CA ILE A 86 -16.44 9.34 0.20
C ILE A 86 -15.84 8.10 0.84
N GLY A 87 -15.50 8.19 2.12
CA GLY A 87 -14.98 7.06 2.87
C GLY A 87 -15.48 7.07 4.30
N PHE A 88 -15.33 5.92 4.94
CA PHE A 88 -15.58 5.77 6.35
C PHE A 88 -14.61 4.75 6.93
N GLU A 89 -14.12 5.05 8.13
CA GLU A 89 -13.09 4.30 8.80
C GLU A 89 -13.51 3.96 10.24
N ILE A 90 -13.00 2.85 10.73
CA ILE A 90 -13.04 2.49 12.15
C ILE A 90 -11.58 2.40 12.61
N ILE A 91 -11.15 3.37 13.39
CA ILE A 91 -9.74 3.53 13.80
C ILE A 91 -9.61 3.20 15.29
N GLY A 92 -8.51 2.54 15.66
CA GLY A 92 -8.18 2.23 17.06
C GLY A 92 -8.92 1.03 17.64
N SER A 93 -9.70 0.30 16.85
CA SER A 93 -10.40 -0.92 17.30
C SER A 93 -9.48 -2.15 17.29
N LYS A 94 -9.80 -3.12 18.16
CA LYS A 94 -9.17 -4.44 18.21
C LYS A 94 -10.12 -5.55 17.74
N LYS A 95 -11.30 -5.19 17.24
CA LYS A 95 -12.37 -6.13 16.85
C LYS A 95 -12.45 -6.27 15.33
N GLU A 96 -11.34 -6.61 14.68
CA GLU A 96 -11.19 -6.60 13.22
C GLU A 96 -12.35 -7.25 12.47
N LYS A 97 -12.74 -8.48 12.83
CA LYS A 97 -13.82 -9.22 12.12
C LYS A 97 -15.18 -8.54 12.22
N GLU A 98 -15.50 -7.98 13.39
CA GLU A 98 -16.77 -7.30 13.63
C GLU A 98 -16.79 -5.96 12.88
N ASP A 99 -15.67 -5.27 12.86
CA ASP A 99 -15.51 -3.99 12.19
C ASP A 99 -15.50 -4.15 10.67
N ASP A 100 -14.82 -5.16 10.12
CA ASP A 100 -14.87 -5.50 8.69
C ASP A 100 -16.31 -5.79 8.25
N LYS A 101 -17.03 -6.60 9.03
CA LYS A 101 -18.46 -6.86 8.79
C LYS A 101 -19.26 -5.57 8.80
N LYS A 102 -19.01 -4.69 9.76
CA LYS A 102 -19.71 -3.40 9.90
C LYS A 102 -19.44 -2.48 8.71
N ILE A 103 -18.19 -2.40 8.25
CA ILE A 103 -17.79 -1.64 7.07
C ILE A 103 -18.52 -2.17 5.84
N LEU A 104 -18.53 -3.49 5.64
CA LEU A 104 -19.19 -4.12 4.50
C LEU A 104 -20.71 -3.87 4.51
N GLU A 105 -21.38 -4.10 5.64
CA GLU A 105 -22.82 -3.84 5.79
C GLU A 105 -23.17 -2.37 5.52
N THR A 106 -22.33 -1.44 6.00
CA THR A 106 -22.52 0.00 5.79
C THR A 106 -22.36 0.34 4.31
N SER A 107 -21.35 -0.20 3.63
CA SER A 107 -21.12 -0.01 2.19
C SER A 107 -22.33 -0.49 1.37
N LEU A 108 -22.81 -1.71 1.63
CA LEU A 108 -23.95 -2.29 0.92
C LEU A 108 -25.24 -1.48 1.16
N LYS A 109 -25.45 -1.00 2.39
CA LYS A 109 -26.59 -0.15 2.73
C LYS A 109 -26.55 1.17 1.97
N ILE A 110 -25.40 1.83 1.88
CA ILE A 110 -25.22 3.07 1.10
C ILE A 110 -25.54 2.82 -0.37
N LEU A 111 -24.96 1.77 -0.97
CA LEU A 111 -25.23 1.43 -2.37
C LEU A 111 -26.70 1.16 -2.64
N SER A 112 -27.39 0.47 -1.73
CA SER A 112 -28.82 0.23 -1.81
C SER A 112 -29.62 1.53 -1.77
N GLN A 113 -29.28 2.46 -0.87
CA GLN A 113 -29.94 3.76 -0.78
C GLN A 113 -29.72 4.63 -2.02
N LEU A 114 -28.56 4.50 -2.67
CA LEU A 114 -28.26 5.15 -3.96
C LEU A 114 -28.96 4.47 -5.15
N LYS A 115 -29.85 3.49 -4.89
CA LYS A 115 -30.58 2.72 -5.91
C LYS A 115 -29.66 1.98 -6.88
N PHE A 116 -28.48 1.59 -6.40
CA PHE A 116 -27.57 0.75 -7.18
C PHE A 116 -28.20 -0.65 -7.32
N ARG A 117 -28.61 -1.01 -8.54
CA ARG A 117 -29.45 -2.20 -8.76
C ARG A 117 -28.69 -3.49 -8.96
N SER A 118 -27.44 -3.41 -9.39
CA SER A 118 -26.61 -4.60 -9.63
C SER A 118 -25.14 -4.26 -9.47
N GLY A 119 -24.36 -5.21 -8.97
CA GLY A 119 -22.92 -5.10 -8.82
C GLY A 119 -22.31 -6.41 -8.32
N ASN A 120 -21.04 -6.59 -8.55
CA ASN A 120 -20.29 -7.73 -8.04
C ASN A 120 -19.51 -7.30 -6.81
N LEU A 121 -19.67 -8.03 -5.71
CA LEU A 121 -18.85 -7.88 -4.53
C LEU A 121 -17.64 -8.81 -4.65
N ILE A 122 -16.44 -8.24 -4.72
CA ILE A 122 -15.19 -9.00 -4.74
C ILE A 122 -14.51 -8.84 -3.39
N LEU A 123 -14.38 -9.95 -2.66
CA LEU A 123 -13.66 -9.99 -1.39
C LEU A 123 -12.28 -10.63 -1.61
N GLY A 124 -11.22 -9.88 -1.27
CA GLY A 124 -9.85 -10.36 -1.30
C GLY A 124 -9.28 -10.51 0.11
N ASN A 125 -8.45 -11.55 0.30
CA ASN A 125 -7.73 -11.73 1.55
C ASN A 125 -6.30 -12.20 1.25
N VAL A 126 -5.31 -11.40 1.64
CA VAL A 126 -3.88 -11.69 1.44
C VAL A 126 -3.44 -12.95 2.19
N GLU A 127 -4.09 -13.30 3.29
CA GLU A 127 -3.77 -14.51 4.07
C GLU A 127 -4.05 -15.78 3.27
N ILE A 128 -5.05 -15.81 2.41
CA ILE A 128 -5.32 -16.94 1.51
C ILE A 128 -4.09 -17.22 0.64
N PHE A 129 -3.51 -16.17 0.08
CA PHE A 129 -2.30 -16.30 -0.74
C PHE A 129 -1.09 -16.80 0.08
N LYS A 130 -0.90 -16.27 1.28
CA LYS A 130 0.16 -16.73 2.18
C LYS A 130 -0.01 -18.19 2.57
N LEU A 131 -1.24 -18.60 2.91
CA LEU A 131 -1.56 -19.99 3.24
C LEU A 131 -1.30 -20.94 2.06
N LEU A 132 -1.67 -20.52 0.86
CA LEU A 132 -1.39 -21.28 -0.36
C LEU A 132 0.11 -21.46 -0.55
N LEU A 133 0.90 -20.39 -0.49
CA LEU A 133 2.35 -20.46 -0.63
C LEU A 133 3.03 -21.33 0.44
N ASN A 134 2.47 -21.34 1.66
CA ASN A 134 3.00 -22.16 2.74
C ASN A 134 2.73 -23.67 2.55
N LYS A 135 1.69 -24.02 1.80
CA LYS A 135 1.37 -25.40 1.46
C LYS A 135 2.14 -25.93 0.26
N LEU A 136 2.73 -25.06 -0.54
CA LEU A 136 3.56 -25.46 -1.66
C LEU A 136 4.93 -25.93 -1.18
N ASP A 137 5.42 -27.03 -1.76
CA ASP A 137 6.80 -27.50 -1.53
C ASP A 137 7.79 -26.70 -2.37
N ILE A 138 8.04 -25.47 -1.93
CA ILE A 138 8.98 -24.54 -2.56
C ILE A 138 9.93 -23.95 -1.52
N PRO A 139 11.18 -23.63 -1.89
CA PRO A 139 12.15 -23.03 -0.97
C PRO A 139 11.62 -21.74 -0.33
N LYS A 140 11.97 -21.51 0.94
CA LYS A 140 11.55 -20.31 1.71
C LYS A 140 11.83 -18.99 0.95
N ARG A 141 12.98 -18.91 0.27
CA ARG A 141 13.36 -17.72 -0.53
C ARG A 141 12.33 -17.40 -1.63
N TRP A 142 11.78 -18.42 -2.30
CA TRP A 142 10.77 -18.28 -3.33
C TRP A 142 9.43 -17.83 -2.74
N ARG A 143 9.01 -18.42 -1.60
CA ARG A 143 7.80 -17.97 -0.90
C ARG A 143 7.86 -16.47 -0.57
N LEU A 144 8.97 -16.02 0.04
CA LEU A 144 9.15 -14.61 0.40
C LEU A 144 9.19 -13.69 -0.83
N ARG A 145 9.80 -14.15 -1.92
CA ARG A 145 9.88 -13.38 -3.17
C ARG A 145 8.51 -13.26 -3.84
N LEU A 146 7.75 -14.34 -3.91
CA LEU A 146 6.39 -14.32 -4.43
C LEU A 146 5.46 -13.44 -3.57
N GLN A 147 5.54 -13.55 -2.23
CA GLN A 147 4.78 -12.69 -1.33
C GLN A 147 5.09 -11.20 -1.51
N ARG A 148 6.36 -10.85 -1.72
CA ARG A 148 6.77 -9.46 -1.91
C ARG A 148 6.28 -8.86 -3.23
N HIS A 149 6.10 -9.67 -4.25
CA HIS A 149 5.90 -9.20 -5.63
C HIS A 149 4.56 -9.62 -6.26
N TYR A 150 3.64 -10.24 -5.50
CA TYR A 150 2.36 -10.73 -6.05
C TYR A 150 1.53 -9.61 -6.72
N TRP A 151 1.68 -8.36 -6.30
CA TRP A 151 0.99 -7.20 -6.85
C TRP A 151 1.61 -6.65 -8.15
N ARG A 152 2.76 -7.17 -8.57
CA ARG A 152 3.45 -6.83 -9.84
C ARG A 152 3.18 -7.92 -10.86
N GLU A 153 2.03 -7.89 -11.50
CA GLU A 153 1.53 -8.97 -12.34
C GLU A 153 2.57 -9.55 -13.31
N ASN A 154 3.19 -8.73 -14.14
CA ASN A 154 4.20 -9.20 -15.10
C ASN A 154 5.39 -9.87 -14.42
N TYR A 155 5.94 -9.22 -13.40
CA TYR A 155 7.09 -9.75 -12.67
C TYR A 155 6.73 -11.01 -11.87
N PHE A 156 5.52 -11.07 -11.31
CA PHE A 156 5.03 -12.25 -10.61
C PHE A 156 4.89 -13.44 -11.55
N ASN A 157 4.33 -13.24 -12.73
CA ASN A 157 4.23 -14.26 -13.76
C ASN A 157 5.61 -14.78 -14.22
N ASP A 158 6.60 -13.89 -14.35
CA ASP A 158 7.97 -14.28 -14.65
C ASP A 158 8.60 -15.11 -13.51
N LEU A 159 8.30 -14.77 -12.26
CA LEU A 159 8.74 -15.57 -11.12
C LEU A 159 8.13 -16.95 -11.11
N LEU A 160 6.85 -17.08 -11.44
CA LEU A 160 6.17 -18.39 -11.56
C LEU A 160 6.79 -19.24 -12.65
N LYS A 161 7.01 -18.67 -13.84
CA LYS A 161 7.69 -19.37 -14.95
C LYS A 161 9.09 -19.87 -14.55
N ARG A 162 9.87 -19.06 -13.85
CA ARG A 162 11.20 -19.45 -13.36
C ARG A 162 11.12 -20.57 -12.33
N LEU A 163 10.12 -20.53 -11.46
CA LEU A 163 9.90 -21.59 -10.47
C LEU A 163 9.52 -22.91 -11.13
N GLU A 164 8.65 -22.87 -12.15
CA GLU A 164 8.19 -24.03 -12.93
C GLU A 164 9.35 -24.69 -13.69
N THR A 165 10.22 -23.91 -14.30
CA THR A 165 11.36 -24.41 -15.07
C THR A 165 12.56 -24.84 -14.21
N ASN A 166 12.45 -24.75 -12.86
CA ASN A 166 13.59 -24.94 -11.94
C ASN A 166 14.84 -24.13 -12.29
N SER A 167 14.67 -23.08 -13.10
CA SER A 167 15.77 -22.20 -13.49
C SER A 167 16.10 -21.25 -12.33
N ASP A 168 16.81 -21.81 -11.36
CA ASP A 168 17.30 -21.06 -10.18
C ASP A 168 18.39 -20.06 -10.52
N VAL A 169 18.87 -20.08 -11.74
CA VAL A 169 19.94 -19.24 -12.25
C VAL A 169 19.32 -18.13 -13.09
N ASP A 170 19.30 -16.92 -12.55
CA ASP A 170 19.20 -15.74 -13.37
C ASP A 170 20.41 -15.77 -14.33
N PRO A 171 20.20 -15.88 -15.64
CA PRO A 171 21.33 -15.92 -16.59
C PRO A 171 22.19 -14.64 -16.54
N THR A 172 21.73 -13.60 -15.85
CA THR A 172 22.53 -12.39 -15.57
C THR A 172 23.34 -12.50 -14.28
N ILE A 173 23.09 -13.49 -13.44
CA ILE A 173 23.99 -13.87 -12.34
C ILE A 173 25.01 -14.86 -12.92
N VAL A 174 25.86 -14.37 -13.78
CA VAL A 174 27.16 -14.99 -14.04
C VAL A 174 27.76 -15.35 -12.69
N GLU A 175 28.26 -16.58 -12.54
CA GLU A 175 28.98 -17.08 -11.38
C GLU A 175 29.72 -15.94 -10.67
N ILE A 176 29.09 -15.41 -9.62
CA ILE A 176 29.79 -14.52 -8.70
C ILE A 176 30.78 -15.43 -8.02
N ASP A 177 32.03 -15.38 -8.51
CA ASP A 177 33.13 -16.07 -7.88
C ASP A 177 33.07 -15.81 -6.38
N LYS A 178 32.74 -16.84 -5.62
CA LYS A 178 32.56 -16.77 -4.16
C LYS A 178 33.78 -16.11 -3.48
N ASN A 179 34.96 -16.17 -4.10
CA ASN A 179 36.17 -15.54 -3.65
C ASN A 179 36.19 -14.04 -3.93
N LYS A 180 35.67 -13.62 -5.07
CA LYS A 180 35.52 -12.20 -5.44
C LYS A 180 34.47 -11.51 -4.54
N TYR A 181 33.35 -12.18 -4.23
CA TYR A 181 32.34 -11.67 -3.31
C TYR A 181 32.86 -11.53 -1.87
N LYS A 182 33.58 -12.52 -1.37
CA LYS A 182 34.26 -12.45 -0.04
C LYS A 182 35.28 -11.32 0.02
N LYS A 183 36.00 -11.06 -1.06
CA LYS A 183 37.00 -9.96 -1.17
C LYS A 183 36.28 -8.59 -1.15
N MET A 184 35.16 -8.45 -1.86
CA MET A 184 34.34 -7.22 -1.85
C MET A 184 33.72 -6.96 -0.48
N LEU A 185 33.22 -8.00 0.21
CA LEU A 185 32.69 -7.86 1.58
C LEU A 185 33.75 -7.38 2.57
N LYS A 186 34.98 -7.93 2.50
CA LYS A 186 36.09 -7.47 3.34
C LYS A 186 36.52 -6.02 3.03
N GLN A 187 36.52 -5.60 1.77
CA GLN A 187 36.82 -4.22 1.38
C GLN A 187 35.75 -3.21 1.82
N ASN A 188 34.48 -3.62 1.84
CA ASN A 188 33.42 -2.75 2.32
C ASN A 188 33.36 -2.67 3.86
N GLN A 189 33.73 -3.73 4.57
CA GLN A 189 33.87 -3.68 6.02
C GLN A 189 35.02 -2.76 6.48
N SER A 190 36.13 -2.74 5.76
CA SER A 190 37.23 -1.81 6.08
C SER A 190 36.96 -0.34 5.76
N ARG A 191 35.95 -0.04 4.90
CA ARG A 191 35.50 1.33 4.61
C ARG A 191 34.48 1.88 5.59
N LEU A 192 33.84 1.00 6.38
CA LEU A 192 32.87 1.38 7.42
C LEU A 192 33.51 1.61 8.80
N ILE A 193 34.81 1.31 8.93
CA ILE A 193 35.57 1.42 10.19
C ILE A 193 36.63 2.55 10.11
N ALA A 194 36.74 3.23 8.96
CA ALA A 194 37.57 4.41 8.76
C ALA A 194 36.73 5.68 8.61
#